data_9ae313c8a7043d3722bd83d03f381e1d
#
_entry.id   9ae313c8a7043d3722bd83d03f381e1d
#
_cell.length_a   1.000
_cell.length_b   1.000
_cell.length_c   1.000
_cell.angle_alpha   90.00
_cell.angle_beta   90.00
_cell.angle_gamma   90.00
#
_symmetry.space_group_name_H-M   'P 1'
#
loop_
_entity.id
_entity.type
_entity.pdbx_description
1 polymer ?
#
loop_
_entity_poly.entity_id
_entity_poly.type
_entity_poly.pdbx_seq_one_letter_code
_entity_poly.pdbx_strand_id
1 'polypeptide(L)'
;MRHRLAPPTLALLALLPLLGCASSPPAESFDVRLREMGGRPERALIDGMGRIPDNSYQLDTDTKVLQWRWDTSYVSPGTPPIYWRVGGMWVPMGGFPPALVREGCIVEWTVSQGNAQSYRWQGNGCRPGMV
;
A
#
# COMPACT_ATOMS: atom_id res chain seq x y z
N MET A 1 -38.51 -43.53 -56.46
CA MET A 1 -37.99 -43.50 -55.09
C MET A 1 -37.25 -42.20 -54.90
N ARG A 2 -37.81 -41.26 -54.14
CA ARG A 2 -37.25 -39.92 -53.87
C ARG A 2 -36.84 -39.83 -52.40
N HIS A 3 -35.53 -39.90 -52.16
CA HIS A 3 -34.98 -39.71 -50.82
C HIS A 3 -34.98 -38.19 -50.52
N ARG A 4 -35.77 -37.80 -49.50
CA ARG A 4 -35.75 -36.46 -48.92
C ARG A 4 -34.65 -36.42 -47.86
N LEU A 5 -33.58 -35.66 -48.14
CA LEU A 5 -32.57 -35.28 -47.16
C LEU A 5 -33.12 -34.24 -46.25
N ALA A 6 -33.14 -34.49 -44.94
CA ALA A 6 -33.44 -33.54 -43.90
C ALA A 6 -32.19 -32.64 -43.65
N PRO A 7 -32.37 -31.33 -43.39
CA PRO A 7 -31.23 -30.48 -43.09
C PRO A 7 -30.78 -30.66 -41.65
N PRO A 8 -29.48 -30.61 -41.37
CA PRO A 8 -28.97 -30.61 -40.00
C PRO A 8 -29.29 -29.33 -39.32
N THR A 9 -29.97 -29.42 -38.17
CA THR A 9 -30.24 -28.32 -37.27
C THR A 9 -28.94 -27.86 -36.63
N LEU A 10 -28.44 -26.66 -37.04
CA LEU A 10 -27.31 -26.00 -36.39
C LEU A 10 -27.73 -25.60 -34.97
N ALA A 11 -27.24 -26.34 -33.99
CA ALA A 11 -27.30 -25.95 -32.60
C ALA A 11 -26.28 -24.81 -32.38
N LEU A 12 -26.77 -23.57 -32.38
CA LEU A 12 -26.01 -22.38 -32.02
C LEU A 12 -25.78 -22.39 -30.51
N LEU A 13 -24.64 -22.95 -30.08
CA LEU A 13 -24.17 -22.82 -28.69
C LEU A 13 -23.80 -21.35 -28.47
N ALA A 14 -24.68 -20.63 -27.77
CA ALA A 14 -24.37 -19.32 -27.25
C ALA A 14 -23.28 -19.44 -26.18
N LEU A 15 -22.03 -19.13 -26.55
CA LEU A 15 -20.96 -18.87 -25.58
C LEU A 15 -21.30 -17.56 -24.87
N LEU A 16 -21.87 -17.66 -23.68
CA LEU A 16 -21.91 -16.51 -22.74
C LEU A 16 -20.47 -16.23 -22.31
N PRO A 17 -19.93 -15.02 -22.56
CA PRO A 17 -18.69 -14.63 -21.92
C PRO A 17 -18.95 -14.50 -20.43
N LEU A 18 -18.37 -15.39 -19.63
CA LEU A 18 -18.18 -15.19 -18.21
C LEU A 18 -17.35 -13.93 -18.04
N LEU A 19 -18.02 -12.81 -17.80
CA LEU A 19 -17.40 -11.60 -17.27
C LEU A 19 -16.88 -11.96 -15.88
N GLY A 20 -15.69 -12.55 -15.85
CA GLY A 20 -14.95 -12.73 -14.61
C GLY A 20 -14.75 -11.36 -14.00
N CYS A 21 -15.25 -11.13 -12.79
CA CYS A 21 -14.86 -10.01 -11.98
C CYS A 21 -13.32 -10.00 -11.95
N ALA A 22 -12.71 -9.08 -12.68
CA ALA A 22 -11.29 -8.81 -12.55
C ALA A 22 -11.10 -8.28 -11.13
N SER A 23 -10.71 -9.17 -10.22
CA SER A 23 -10.24 -8.77 -8.89
C SER A 23 -9.06 -7.86 -9.14
N SER A 24 -9.15 -6.61 -8.68
CA SER A 24 -8.02 -5.69 -8.69
C SER A 24 -6.82 -6.42 -8.07
N PRO A 25 -5.64 -6.36 -8.67
CA PRO A 25 -4.47 -6.98 -8.08
C PRO A 25 -4.34 -6.46 -6.64
N PRO A 26 -3.98 -7.32 -5.68
CA PRO A 26 -3.78 -6.89 -4.31
C PRO A 26 -2.79 -5.73 -4.30
N ALA A 27 -3.11 -4.67 -3.57
CA ALA A 27 -2.23 -3.52 -3.43
C ALA A 27 -0.85 -4.04 -3.02
N GLU A 28 0.15 -3.72 -3.82
CA GLU A 28 1.53 -4.12 -3.56
C GLU A 28 1.93 -3.64 -2.16
N SER A 29 2.41 -4.53 -1.33
CA SER A 29 2.76 -4.16 0.04
C SER A 29 4.04 -3.31 0.04
N PHE A 30 4.15 -2.41 1.01
CA PHE A 30 5.33 -1.57 1.19
C PHE A 30 6.63 -2.40 1.25
N ASP A 31 6.57 -3.55 1.93
CA ASP A 31 7.70 -4.47 2.05
C ASP A 31 8.13 -5.09 0.70
N VAL A 32 7.19 -5.40 -0.17
CA VAL A 32 7.49 -5.92 -1.52
C VAL A 32 8.26 -4.88 -2.33
N ARG A 33 7.82 -3.61 -2.29
CA ARG A 33 8.50 -2.51 -2.98
C ARG A 33 9.94 -2.33 -2.48
N LEU A 34 10.14 -2.35 -1.17
CA LEU A 34 11.49 -2.26 -0.63
C LEU A 34 12.35 -3.46 -1.04
N ARG A 35 11.80 -4.66 -0.98
CA ARG A 35 12.53 -5.89 -1.36
C ARG A 35 13.05 -5.84 -2.80
N GLU A 36 12.31 -5.28 -3.73
CA GLU A 36 12.71 -5.12 -5.12
C GLU A 36 13.90 -4.18 -5.33
N MET A 37 14.19 -3.33 -4.36
CA MET A 37 15.35 -2.44 -4.40
C MET A 37 16.63 -3.09 -3.86
N GLY A 38 16.54 -4.26 -3.24
CA GLY A 38 17.68 -5.02 -2.75
C GLY A 38 18.68 -5.38 -3.85
N GLY A 39 19.96 -5.35 -3.54
CA GLY A 39 21.03 -5.64 -4.48
C GLY A 39 21.36 -4.52 -5.48
N ARG A 40 20.57 -3.47 -5.54
CA ARG A 40 20.80 -2.35 -6.47
C ARG A 40 21.98 -1.47 -6.00
N PRO A 41 22.70 -0.82 -6.94
CA PRO A 41 23.66 0.20 -6.60
C PRO A 41 23.00 1.33 -5.80
N GLU A 42 23.76 1.94 -4.89
CA GLU A 42 23.26 3.01 -4.00
C GLU A 42 22.52 4.12 -4.77
N ARG A 43 23.08 4.55 -5.91
CA ARG A 43 22.43 5.59 -6.72
C ARG A 43 21.04 5.15 -7.20
N ALA A 44 20.91 3.93 -7.68
CA ALA A 44 19.62 3.39 -8.12
C ALA A 44 18.64 3.20 -6.95
N LEU A 45 19.16 2.91 -5.75
CA LEU A 45 18.37 2.89 -4.52
C LEU A 45 17.82 4.28 -4.20
N ILE A 46 18.67 5.32 -4.22
CA ILE A 46 18.25 6.70 -3.95
C ILE A 46 17.22 7.16 -4.98
N ASP A 47 17.45 6.87 -6.24
CA ASP A 47 16.51 7.21 -7.32
C ASP A 47 15.16 6.48 -7.13
N GLY A 48 15.19 5.20 -6.72
CA GLY A 48 14.00 4.41 -6.41
C GLY A 48 13.22 4.92 -5.20
N MET A 49 13.91 5.49 -4.20
CA MET A 49 13.27 6.13 -3.04
C MET A 49 12.67 7.51 -3.37
N GLY A 50 12.94 8.06 -4.56
CA GLY A 50 12.39 9.31 -5.05
C GLY A 50 12.90 10.57 -4.35
N ARG A 51 13.82 10.44 -3.40
CA ARG A 51 14.42 11.55 -2.65
C ARG A 51 15.75 11.15 -2.04
N ILE A 52 16.59 12.13 -1.76
CA ILE A 52 17.84 11.91 -1.03
C ILE A 52 17.54 11.45 0.40
N PRO A 53 18.42 10.65 1.03
CA PRO A 53 18.27 10.26 2.43
C PRO A 53 18.34 11.48 3.36
N ASP A 54 17.53 11.46 4.39
CA ASP A 54 17.51 12.52 5.42
C ASP A 54 18.73 12.42 6.33
N ASN A 55 19.26 11.22 6.50
CA ASN A 55 20.45 10.96 7.31
C ASN A 55 21.28 9.81 6.73
N SER A 56 22.56 9.83 7.02
CA SER A 56 23.51 8.78 6.65
C SER A 56 24.56 8.62 7.73
N TYR A 57 24.84 7.41 8.14
CA TYR A 57 25.91 7.13 9.10
C TYR A 57 26.72 5.90 8.71
N GLN A 58 28.03 5.98 8.93
CA GLN A 58 28.96 4.92 8.62
C GLN A 58 28.98 3.88 9.73
N LEU A 59 28.90 2.59 9.37
CA LEU A 59 29.08 1.49 10.30
C LEU A 59 30.52 1.02 10.33
N ASP A 60 31.14 0.89 9.14
CA ASP A 60 32.53 0.50 8.95
C ASP A 60 33.06 1.12 7.64
N THR A 61 34.27 0.75 7.22
CA THR A 61 34.94 1.32 6.04
C THR A 61 34.11 1.20 4.76
N ASP A 62 33.38 0.10 4.60
CA ASP A 62 32.66 -0.25 3.36
C ASP A 62 31.16 -0.28 3.53
N THR A 63 30.66 -0.06 4.74
CA THR A 63 29.24 -0.21 5.08
C THR A 63 28.69 1.05 5.73
N LYS A 64 27.59 1.56 5.20
CA LYS A 64 26.85 2.69 5.75
C LYS A 64 25.36 2.42 5.77
N VAL A 65 24.65 3.19 6.58
CA VAL A 65 23.19 3.18 6.62
C VAL A 65 22.66 4.49 6.08
N LEU A 66 21.72 4.41 5.17
CA LEU A 66 20.96 5.52 4.64
C LEU A 66 19.58 5.50 5.27
N GLN A 67 19.11 6.63 5.78
CA GLN A 67 17.85 6.74 6.48
C GLN A 67 16.94 7.77 5.78
N TRP A 68 15.70 7.37 5.53
CA TRP A 68 14.63 8.23 5.07
C TRP A 68 13.54 8.33 6.13
N ARG A 69 13.03 9.53 6.33
CA ARG A 69 11.95 9.80 7.28
C ARG A 69 10.83 10.56 6.60
N TRP A 70 9.61 10.11 6.84
CA TRP A 70 8.38 10.80 6.46
C TRP A 70 7.56 11.04 7.71
N ASP A 71 7.16 12.28 7.94
CA ASP A 71 6.29 12.66 9.03
C ASP A 71 5.08 13.39 8.45
N THR A 72 3.89 12.93 8.78
CA THR A 72 2.62 13.50 8.34
C THR A 72 1.71 13.70 9.54
N SER A 73 1.04 14.83 9.59
CA SER A 73 0.03 15.07 10.60
C SER A 73 -1.24 15.60 9.95
N TYR A 74 -2.38 15.12 10.42
CA TYR A 74 -3.69 15.59 9.98
C TYR A 74 -4.68 15.57 11.14
N VAL A 75 -5.73 16.38 11.01
CA VAL A 75 -6.82 16.35 11.96
C VAL A 75 -7.85 15.34 11.51
N SER A 76 -8.00 14.26 12.26
CA SER A 76 -9.11 13.33 12.08
C SER A 76 -10.40 14.03 12.53
N PRO A 77 -11.41 14.14 11.65
CA PRO A 77 -12.69 14.68 12.06
C PRO A 77 -13.28 13.79 13.14
N GLY A 78 -13.76 14.40 14.22
CA GLY A 78 -14.49 13.66 15.24
C GLY A 78 -15.81 13.09 14.70
N THR A 79 -16.40 12.19 15.45
CA THR A 79 -17.76 11.72 15.19
C THR A 79 -18.72 12.44 16.11
N PRO A 80 -19.84 13.01 15.63
CA PRO A 80 -20.82 13.64 16.47
C PRO A 80 -21.46 12.60 17.42
N PRO A 81 -21.85 13.00 18.64
CA PRO A 81 -22.57 12.12 19.54
C PRO A 81 -23.96 11.80 18.96
N ILE A 82 -24.41 10.58 19.20
CA ILE A 82 -25.80 10.20 18.96
C ILE A 82 -26.58 10.53 20.22
N TYR A 83 -27.73 11.15 20.07
CA TYR A 83 -28.59 11.51 21.22
C TYR A 83 -29.65 10.45 21.43
N TRP A 84 -29.71 9.92 22.63
CA TRP A 84 -30.73 8.94 23.04
C TRP A 84 -31.69 9.58 24.06
N ARG A 85 -32.94 9.17 23.99
CA ARG A 85 -33.95 9.65 24.94
C ARG A 85 -34.03 8.69 26.11
N VAL A 86 -33.62 9.19 27.28
CA VAL A 86 -33.65 8.43 28.53
C VAL A 86 -34.46 9.24 29.56
N GLY A 87 -35.54 8.67 30.07
CA GLY A 87 -36.37 9.34 31.06
C GLY A 87 -36.97 10.67 30.59
N GLY A 88 -37.19 10.86 29.29
CA GLY A 88 -37.72 12.09 28.71
C GLY A 88 -36.67 13.14 28.37
N MET A 89 -35.42 12.94 28.73
CA MET A 89 -34.28 13.83 28.39
C MET A 89 -33.44 13.26 27.28
N TRP A 90 -32.86 14.14 26.45
CA TRP A 90 -31.89 13.75 25.43
C TRP A 90 -30.50 13.69 26.03
N VAL A 91 -29.91 12.49 26.02
CA VAL A 91 -28.56 12.24 26.54
C VAL A 91 -27.62 11.95 25.39
N PRO A 92 -26.49 12.65 25.27
CA PRO A 92 -25.48 12.32 24.24
C PRO A 92 -24.80 11.03 24.60
N MET A 93 -24.71 10.13 23.62
CA MET A 93 -24.06 8.83 23.74
C MET A 93 -23.01 8.67 22.64
N GLY A 94 -21.82 8.25 23.02
CA GLY A 94 -20.71 8.08 22.08
C GLY A 94 -20.21 9.41 21.51
N GLY A 95 -19.62 9.36 20.34
CA GLY A 95 -18.95 10.49 19.74
C GLY A 95 -17.50 10.62 20.22
N PHE A 96 -16.65 11.11 19.32
CA PHE A 96 -15.24 11.40 19.63
C PHE A 96 -14.92 12.81 19.15
N PRO A 97 -14.18 13.62 19.91
CA PRO A 97 -13.72 14.92 19.44
C PRO A 97 -12.74 14.76 18.26
N PRO A 98 -12.57 15.79 17.44
CA PRO A 98 -11.48 15.85 16.48
C PRO A 98 -10.14 15.63 17.20
N ALA A 99 -9.27 14.83 16.58
CA ALA A 99 -7.96 14.51 17.14
C ALA A 99 -6.86 14.75 16.11
N LEU A 100 -5.73 15.27 16.58
CA LEU A 100 -4.53 15.36 15.76
C LEU A 100 -3.90 13.97 15.66
N VAL A 101 -3.90 13.41 14.46
CA VAL A 101 -3.22 12.15 14.15
C VAL A 101 -1.85 12.46 13.57
N ARG A 102 -0.83 11.82 14.10
CA ARG A 102 0.53 11.87 13.59
C ARG A 102 0.92 10.50 13.07
N GLU A 103 1.38 10.47 11.85
CA GLU A 103 1.87 9.26 11.19
C GLU A 103 3.32 9.49 10.77
N GLY A 104 4.16 8.52 11.03
CA GLY A 104 5.56 8.57 10.63
C GLY A 104 5.98 7.26 9.98
N CYS A 105 6.93 7.36 9.07
CA CYS A 105 7.60 6.21 8.48
C CYS A 105 9.10 6.47 8.45
N ILE A 106 9.87 5.52 8.93
CA ILE A 106 11.33 5.52 8.85
C ILE A 106 11.74 4.29 8.06
N VAL A 107 12.55 4.50 7.03
CA VAL A 107 13.17 3.43 6.25
C VAL A 107 14.67 3.57 6.36
N GLU A 108 15.34 2.50 6.66
CA GLU A 108 16.79 2.44 6.74
C GLU A 108 17.30 1.34 5.81
N TRP A 109 18.26 1.71 4.98
CA TRP A 109 18.96 0.79 4.11
C TRP A 109 20.41 0.66 4.51
N THR A 110 20.87 -0.56 4.71
CA THR A 110 22.30 -0.87 4.85
C THR A 110 22.88 -1.03 3.45
N VAL A 111 23.84 -0.21 3.13
CA VAL A 111 24.58 -0.23 1.86
C VAL A 111 26.00 -0.68 2.16
N SER A 112 26.44 -1.75 1.53
CA SER A 112 27.81 -2.26 1.64
C SER A 112 28.44 -2.38 0.26
N GLN A 113 29.69 -1.94 0.15
CA GLN A 113 30.42 -1.90 -1.13
C GLN A 113 29.62 -1.23 -2.27
N GLY A 114 28.87 -0.17 -1.91
CA GLY A 114 28.07 0.60 -2.85
C GLY A 114 26.75 -0.04 -3.31
N ASN A 115 26.35 -1.17 -2.72
CA ASN A 115 25.09 -1.87 -3.06
C ASN A 115 24.17 -2.02 -1.85
N ALA A 116 22.88 -1.89 -2.08
CA ALA A 116 21.83 -2.11 -1.07
C ALA A 116 21.80 -3.58 -0.63
N GLN A 117 22.05 -3.84 0.65
CA GLN A 117 22.13 -5.20 1.19
C GLN A 117 20.87 -5.62 1.93
N SER A 118 20.45 -4.80 2.86
CA SER A 118 19.30 -5.07 3.71
C SER A 118 18.58 -3.79 4.08
N TYR A 119 17.31 -3.93 4.44
CA TYR A 119 16.50 -2.81 4.88
C TYR A 119 15.73 -3.16 6.15
N ARG A 120 15.33 -2.12 6.84
CA ARG A 120 14.31 -2.17 7.89
C ARG A 120 13.44 -0.93 7.80
N TRP A 121 12.21 -1.08 8.24
CA TRP A 121 11.30 0.05 8.30
C TRP A 121 10.44 -0.04 9.57
N GLN A 122 9.96 1.10 10.02
CA GLN A 122 9.09 1.22 11.16
C GLN A 122 8.19 2.44 11.04
N GLY A 123 7.02 2.35 11.64
CA GLY A 123 6.05 3.44 11.69
C GLY A 123 4.67 3.03 11.19
N ASN A 124 3.69 3.83 11.54
CA ASN A 124 2.28 3.63 11.17
C ASN A 124 1.90 4.32 9.85
N GLY A 125 2.79 5.14 9.32
CA GLY A 125 2.58 5.89 8.08
C GLY A 125 3.25 5.28 6.84
N CYS A 126 3.90 4.12 6.95
CA CYS A 126 4.60 3.50 5.83
C CYS A 126 3.60 2.95 4.79
N ARG A 127 3.68 3.47 3.55
CA ARG A 127 2.76 3.12 2.46
C ARG A 127 3.51 2.91 1.14
N PRO A 128 3.04 2.00 0.25
CA PRO A 128 3.71 1.71 -1.02
C PRO A 128 3.99 2.93 -1.90
N GLY A 129 3.11 3.91 -1.90
CA GLY A 129 3.26 5.13 -2.69
C GLY A 129 4.33 6.13 -2.20
N MET A 130 5.06 5.79 -1.12
CA MET A 130 6.17 6.60 -0.62
C MET A 130 7.51 6.27 -1.28
N VAL A 131 7.58 5.10 -1.93
CA VAL A 131 8.79 4.52 -2.57
C VAL A 131 8.44 3.96 -3.94
#